data_0e229c801e1bd727fc34c0cc2a3b503f
#
_entry.id   0e229c801e1bd727fc34c0cc2a3b503f
#
_cell.length_a   1.000
_cell.length_b   1.000
_cell.length_c   1.000
_cell.angle_alpha   90.00
_cell.angle_beta   90.00
_cell.angle_gamma   90.00
#
_symmetry.space_group_name_H-M   'P 1'
#
loop_
_entity.id
_entity.type
_entity.pdbx_description
1 polymer ?
#
loop_
_entity_poly.entity_id
_entity_poly.type
_entity_poly.pdbx_seq_one_letter_code
_entity_poly.pdbx_strand_id
1 'polypeptide(L)'
;MSDRVNTTRLQEMARAYTVSAVLYAALDVGLFTHVSNGCVKEADLANATGLRRIDIDRLVSCALSLDLLDWDGEELRNQADVEAYLVEGKERYAGPWMMFTRPDVPGWFEMTERMRTPKSSRLGMYDDLTVESARQYHKATSSLSLIHI
;
A
#
# COMPACT_ATOMS: atom_id res chain seq x y z
N MET A 1 3.09 -13.91 36.59
CA MET A 1 3.52 -12.56 36.15
C MET A 1 2.26 -11.77 35.87
N SER A 2 1.99 -10.72 36.65
CA SER A 2 0.80 -9.87 36.45
C SER A 2 0.96 -9.15 35.11
N ASP A 3 0.05 -9.41 34.16
CA ASP A 3 -0.06 -8.64 32.94
C ASP A 3 -0.34 -7.18 33.30
N ARG A 4 0.70 -6.34 33.26
CA ARG A 4 0.52 -4.91 33.49
C ARG A 4 -0.30 -4.34 32.34
N VAL A 5 -1.48 -3.87 32.65
CA VAL A 5 -2.29 -3.09 31.70
C VAL A 5 -1.44 -1.93 31.17
N ASN A 6 -1.30 -1.82 29.85
CA ASN A 6 -0.52 -0.78 29.20
C ASN A 6 -1.25 -0.26 27.94
N THR A 7 -0.70 0.73 27.28
CA THR A 7 -1.32 1.40 26.13
C THR A 7 -0.85 0.86 24.78
N THR A 8 0.01 -0.16 24.75
CA THR A 8 0.67 -0.63 23.50
C THR A 8 -0.34 -0.93 22.40
N ARG A 9 -1.32 -1.80 22.65
CA ARG A 9 -2.37 -2.13 21.69
C ARG A 9 -3.14 -0.90 21.17
N LEU A 10 -3.45 0.06 22.05
CA LEU A 10 -4.17 1.28 21.66
C LEU A 10 -3.30 2.20 20.81
N GLN A 11 -2.01 2.28 21.09
CA GLN A 11 -1.06 3.04 20.28
C GLN A 11 -0.85 2.41 18.90
N GLU A 12 -0.83 1.08 18.81
CA GLU A 12 -0.78 0.35 17.53
C GLU A 12 -2.03 0.65 16.70
N MET A 13 -3.22 0.56 17.29
CA MET A 13 -4.47 0.91 16.60
C MET A 13 -4.49 2.37 16.14
N ALA A 14 -4.04 3.31 16.96
CA ALA A 14 -4.02 4.73 16.63
C ALA A 14 -3.08 5.06 15.46
N ARG A 15 -2.06 4.23 15.22
CA ARG A 15 -1.06 4.41 14.16
C ARG A 15 -1.22 3.46 12.98
N ALA A 16 -2.19 2.55 13.00
CA ALA A 16 -2.36 1.52 11.97
C ALA A 16 -2.49 2.09 10.53
N TYR A 17 -3.03 3.31 10.38
CA TYR A 17 -3.14 3.97 9.08
C TYR A 17 -1.78 4.22 8.40
N THR A 18 -0.68 4.32 9.17
CA THR A 18 0.66 4.55 8.61
C THR A 18 1.14 3.36 7.77
N VAL A 19 0.73 2.14 8.11
CA VAL A 19 1.05 0.92 7.36
C VAL A 19 0.50 1.01 5.94
N SER A 20 -0.79 1.34 5.79
CA SER A 20 -1.41 1.55 4.48
C SER A 20 -0.77 2.71 3.72
N ALA A 21 -0.41 3.80 4.41
CA ALA A 21 0.24 4.95 3.78
C ALA A 21 1.60 4.60 3.18
N VAL A 22 2.40 3.77 3.88
CA VAL A 22 3.69 3.28 3.36
C VAL A 22 3.49 2.39 2.12
N LEU A 23 2.53 1.45 2.18
CA LEU A 23 2.21 0.57 1.06
C LEU A 23 1.79 1.38 -0.18
N TYR A 24 0.88 2.35 -0.01
CA TYR A 24 0.44 3.21 -1.11
C TYR A 24 1.60 4.04 -1.69
N ALA A 25 2.44 4.63 -0.84
CA ALA A 25 3.60 5.38 -1.31
C ALA A 25 4.59 4.50 -2.08
N ALA A 26 4.86 3.29 -1.59
CA ALA A 26 5.74 2.34 -2.26
C ALA A 26 5.19 1.90 -3.64
N LEU A 27 3.88 1.70 -3.74
CA LEU A 27 3.22 1.37 -5.02
C LEU A 27 3.21 2.57 -5.97
N ASP A 28 2.93 3.79 -5.49
CA ASP A 28 2.92 5.02 -6.30
C ASP A 28 4.25 5.28 -6.99
N VAL A 29 5.36 5.03 -6.29
CA VAL A 29 6.71 5.25 -6.84
C VAL A 29 7.29 4.02 -7.54
N GLY A 30 6.55 2.92 -7.59
CA GLY A 30 7.00 1.67 -8.21
C GLY A 30 8.18 1.02 -7.49
N LEU A 31 8.32 1.22 -6.17
CA LEU A 31 9.47 0.78 -5.37
C LEU A 31 9.79 -0.71 -5.62
N PHE A 32 8.80 -1.57 -5.49
CA PHE A 32 8.96 -3.02 -5.61
C PHE A 32 9.35 -3.44 -7.03
N THR A 33 8.80 -2.77 -8.03
CA THR A 33 9.12 -3.00 -9.44
C THR A 33 10.57 -2.59 -9.74
N HIS A 34 11.02 -1.46 -9.19
CA HIS A 34 12.41 -1.03 -9.33
C HIS A 34 13.39 -2.00 -8.67
N VAL A 35 13.08 -2.48 -7.45
CA VAL A 35 13.90 -3.49 -6.76
C VAL A 35 13.97 -4.78 -7.59
N SER A 36 12.84 -5.30 -8.06
CA SER A 36 12.79 -6.49 -8.92
C SER A 36 13.57 -6.32 -10.24
N ASN A 37 13.66 -5.10 -10.75
CA ASN A 37 14.42 -4.77 -11.96
C ASN A 37 15.91 -4.45 -11.71
N GLY A 38 16.41 -4.70 -10.50
CA GLY A 38 17.83 -4.58 -10.16
C GLY A 38 18.26 -3.25 -9.54
N CYS A 39 17.33 -2.35 -9.18
CA CYS A 39 17.66 -1.18 -8.36
C CYS A 39 17.75 -1.61 -6.88
N VAL A 40 18.84 -2.26 -6.52
CA VAL A 40 19.01 -2.93 -5.21
C VAL A 40 19.68 -2.05 -4.15
N LYS A 41 20.01 -0.80 -4.49
CA LYS A 41 20.60 0.20 -3.58
C LYS A 41 19.76 1.47 -3.58
N GLU A 42 19.72 2.16 -2.43
CA GLU A 42 18.92 3.39 -2.29
C GLU A 42 19.31 4.48 -3.30
N ALA A 43 20.57 4.55 -3.70
CA ALA A 43 21.02 5.52 -4.70
C ALA A 43 20.40 5.25 -6.09
N ASP A 44 20.30 3.97 -6.47
CA ASP A 44 19.71 3.57 -7.75
C ASP A 44 18.18 3.80 -7.72
N LEU A 45 17.53 3.50 -6.59
CA LEU A 45 16.12 3.79 -6.37
C LEU A 45 15.83 5.28 -6.43
N ALA A 46 16.66 6.14 -5.83
CA ALA A 46 16.49 7.59 -5.90
C ALA A 46 16.56 8.10 -7.33
N ASN A 47 17.50 7.58 -8.13
CA ASN A 47 17.62 7.91 -9.55
C ASN A 47 16.42 7.42 -10.36
N ALA A 48 15.97 6.18 -10.14
CA ALA A 48 14.88 5.57 -10.89
C ALA A 48 13.53 6.22 -10.60
N THR A 49 13.28 6.62 -9.35
CA THR A 49 12.02 7.25 -8.91
C THR A 49 12.00 8.77 -9.07
N GLY A 50 13.16 9.42 -9.24
CA GLY A 50 13.29 10.87 -9.23
C GLY A 50 13.10 11.52 -7.85
N LEU A 51 13.04 10.74 -6.79
CA LEU A 51 12.91 11.24 -5.42
C LEU A 51 14.28 11.56 -4.82
N ARG A 52 14.27 12.45 -3.81
CA ARG A 52 15.52 12.73 -3.06
C ARG A 52 15.94 11.46 -2.30
N ARG A 53 17.24 11.23 -2.22
CA ARG A 53 17.81 10.08 -1.52
C ARG A 53 17.24 9.91 -0.10
N ILE A 54 17.17 11.01 0.66
CA ILE A 54 16.64 10.97 2.03
C ILE A 54 15.18 10.48 2.11
N ASP A 55 14.37 10.76 1.09
CA ASP A 55 12.97 10.32 1.07
C ASP A 55 12.89 8.83 0.69
N ILE A 56 13.76 8.36 -0.20
CA ILE A 56 13.92 6.93 -0.50
C ILE A 56 14.43 6.18 0.74
N ASP A 57 15.47 6.66 1.42
CA ASP A 57 16.01 6.02 2.64
C ASP A 57 14.91 5.82 3.69
N ARG A 58 14.04 6.83 3.86
CA ARG A 58 12.88 6.74 4.77
C ARG A 58 11.85 5.73 4.32
N LEU A 59 11.49 5.74 3.03
CA LEU A 59 10.50 4.81 2.48
C LEU A 59 11.01 3.36 2.57
N VAL A 60 12.27 3.12 2.22
CA VAL A 60 12.93 1.80 2.33
C VAL A 60 12.97 1.35 3.79
N SER A 61 13.36 2.23 4.72
CA SER A 61 13.37 1.92 6.15
C SER A 61 11.97 1.52 6.67
N CYS A 62 10.93 2.22 6.23
CA CYS A 62 9.55 1.87 6.55
C CYS A 62 9.15 0.52 5.93
N ALA A 63 9.49 0.28 4.67
CA ALA A 63 9.18 -0.97 3.97
C ALA A 63 9.88 -2.17 4.61
N LEU A 64 11.14 -2.02 5.03
CA LEU A 64 11.87 -3.03 5.81
C LEU A 64 11.20 -3.31 7.16
N SER A 65 10.76 -2.27 7.87
CA SER A 65 10.09 -2.42 9.18
C SER A 65 8.72 -3.11 9.09
N LEU A 66 8.14 -3.17 7.90
CA LEU A 66 6.86 -3.82 7.60
C LEU A 66 7.03 -5.16 6.89
N ASP A 67 8.25 -5.70 6.82
CA ASP A 67 8.58 -6.95 6.13
C ASP A 67 8.12 -6.97 4.65
N LEU A 68 8.13 -5.79 3.99
CA LEU A 68 7.87 -5.69 2.54
C LEU A 68 9.16 -5.85 1.73
N LEU A 69 10.26 -5.44 2.30
CA LEU A 69 11.63 -5.60 1.77
C LEU A 69 12.49 -6.36 2.78
N ASP A 70 13.61 -6.87 2.30
CA ASP A 70 14.65 -7.48 3.11
C ASP A 70 16.03 -7.15 2.53
N TRP A 71 17.10 -7.41 3.30
CA TRP A 71 18.46 -7.32 2.84
C TRP A 71 19.01 -8.72 2.49
N ASP A 72 19.59 -8.85 1.31
CA ASP A 72 20.43 -9.98 0.94
C ASP A 72 21.89 -9.51 0.80
N GLY A 73 22.65 -9.62 1.88
CA GLY A 73 23.94 -8.96 1.99
C GLY A 73 23.81 -7.44 2.01
N GLU A 74 24.27 -6.77 0.95
CA GLU A 74 24.19 -5.30 0.78
C GLU A 74 23.12 -4.88 -0.24
N GLU A 75 22.31 -5.83 -0.72
CA GLU A 75 21.33 -5.61 -1.76
C GLU A 75 19.91 -5.74 -1.21
N LEU A 76 19.02 -4.80 -1.60
CA LEU A 76 17.60 -4.87 -1.30
C LEU A 76 16.95 -5.95 -2.16
N ARG A 77 16.00 -6.67 -1.56
CA ARG A 77 15.12 -7.59 -2.26
C ARG A 77 13.67 -7.43 -1.79
N ASN A 78 12.73 -7.74 -2.65
CA ASN A 78 11.33 -7.86 -2.27
C ASN A 78 11.11 -9.14 -1.45
N GLN A 79 10.20 -9.10 -0.48
CA GLN A 79 9.68 -10.33 0.12
C GLN A 79 8.92 -11.15 -0.93
N ALA A 80 8.77 -12.45 -0.71
CA ALA A 80 8.26 -13.38 -1.71
C ALA A 80 6.83 -13.05 -2.19
N ASP A 81 5.96 -12.63 -1.31
CA ASP A 81 4.60 -12.18 -1.61
C ASP A 81 4.60 -10.82 -2.33
N VAL A 82 5.43 -9.88 -1.89
CA VAL A 82 5.64 -8.59 -2.55
C VAL A 82 6.14 -8.79 -3.98
N GLU A 83 7.15 -9.65 -4.17
CA GLU A 83 7.68 -9.99 -5.49
C GLU A 83 6.63 -10.62 -6.40
N ALA A 84 5.75 -11.46 -5.86
CA ALA A 84 4.71 -12.13 -6.63
C ALA A 84 3.53 -11.21 -6.99
N TYR A 85 3.11 -10.33 -6.05
CA TYR A 85 1.84 -9.62 -6.14
C TYR A 85 1.97 -8.10 -6.31
N LEU A 86 3.12 -7.47 -5.98
CA LEU A 86 3.27 -6.02 -6.02
C LEU A 86 4.28 -5.52 -7.07
N VAL A 87 4.87 -6.42 -7.85
CA VAL A 87 5.74 -6.08 -8.98
C VAL A 87 4.91 -5.96 -10.25
N GLU A 88 4.92 -4.76 -10.86
CA GLU A 88 4.17 -4.49 -12.09
C GLU A 88 4.70 -5.34 -13.26
N GLY A 89 3.78 -5.85 -14.07
CA GLY A 89 4.09 -6.72 -15.20
C GLY A 89 4.15 -8.20 -14.88
N LYS A 90 4.10 -8.59 -13.59
CA LYS A 90 3.97 -10.01 -13.23
C LYS A 90 2.53 -10.49 -13.37
N GLU A 91 2.38 -11.79 -13.64
CA GLU A 91 1.08 -12.44 -13.89
C GLU A 91 0.08 -12.21 -12.75
N ARG A 92 0.58 -12.19 -11.48
CA ARG A 92 -0.24 -12.05 -10.28
C ARG A 92 -0.28 -10.63 -9.73
N TYR A 93 0.10 -9.62 -10.54
CA TYR A 93 0.16 -8.24 -10.07
C TYR A 93 -1.17 -7.73 -9.55
N ALA A 94 -1.24 -7.44 -8.26
CA ALA A 94 -2.42 -7.00 -7.52
C ALA A 94 -2.35 -5.51 -7.08
N GLY A 95 -1.36 -4.75 -7.55
CA GLY A 95 -1.21 -3.32 -7.23
C GLY A 95 -2.49 -2.50 -7.45
N PRO A 96 -3.21 -2.63 -8.59
CA PRO A 96 -4.48 -1.93 -8.81
C PRO A 96 -5.54 -2.23 -7.75
N TRP A 97 -5.59 -3.44 -7.23
CA TRP A 97 -6.50 -3.82 -6.15
C TRP A 97 -6.13 -3.16 -4.83
N MET A 98 -4.85 -3.14 -4.47
CA MET A 98 -4.38 -2.45 -3.25
C MET A 98 -4.68 -0.95 -3.32
N MET A 99 -4.49 -0.33 -4.47
CA MET A 99 -4.75 1.10 -4.68
C MET A 99 -6.24 1.45 -4.79
N PHE A 100 -7.09 0.47 -5.07
CA PHE A 100 -8.52 0.67 -5.31
C PHE A 100 -9.26 1.29 -4.12
N THR A 101 -8.91 0.92 -2.89
CA THR A 101 -9.53 1.43 -1.66
C THR A 101 -8.93 2.75 -1.16
N ARG A 102 -7.84 3.22 -1.78
CA ARG A 102 -7.16 4.45 -1.37
C ARG A 102 -8.04 5.71 -1.38
N PRO A 103 -8.95 5.92 -2.35
CA PRO A 103 -9.86 7.07 -2.36
C PRO A 103 -10.81 7.12 -1.15
N ASP A 104 -11.08 5.99 -0.50
CA ASP A 104 -11.97 5.90 0.65
C ASP A 104 -11.29 6.32 1.96
N VAL A 105 -9.95 6.36 1.99
CA VAL A 105 -9.17 6.64 3.21
C VAL A 105 -9.58 7.95 3.90
N PRO A 106 -9.75 9.10 3.20
CA PRO A 106 -10.21 10.33 3.85
C PRO A 106 -11.55 10.17 4.57
N GLY A 107 -12.47 9.41 3.97
CA GLY A 107 -13.79 9.17 4.55
C GLY A 107 -13.77 8.42 5.88
N TRP A 108 -12.79 7.56 6.10
CA TRP A 108 -12.60 6.88 7.38
C TRP A 108 -12.18 7.85 8.49
N PHE A 109 -11.37 8.86 8.19
CA PHE A 109 -10.99 9.89 9.15
C PHE A 109 -12.14 10.87 9.46
N GLU A 110 -13.13 10.97 8.58
CA GLU A 110 -14.33 11.78 8.74
C GLU A 110 -15.47 11.02 9.44
N MET A 111 -15.27 9.78 9.87
CA MET A 111 -16.33 8.90 10.39
C MET A 111 -17.16 9.57 11.49
N THR A 112 -16.53 10.26 12.44
CA THR A 112 -17.24 10.93 13.54
C THR A 112 -18.20 12.00 13.03
N GLU A 113 -17.80 12.80 12.05
CA GLU A 113 -18.64 13.84 11.46
C GLU A 113 -19.79 13.22 10.66
N ARG A 114 -19.52 12.18 9.90
CA ARG A 114 -20.54 11.43 9.14
C ARG A 114 -21.58 10.78 10.06
N MET A 115 -21.18 10.29 11.23
CA MET A 115 -22.08 9.73 12.22
C MET A 115 -22.96 10.81 12.90
N ARG A 116 -22.43 12.01 13.07
CA ARG A 116 -23.18 13.16 13.66
C ARG A 116 -24.17 13.79 12.68
N THR A 117 -23.81 13.77 11.40
CA THR A 117 -24.60 14.38 10.33
C THR A 117 -24.96 13.28 9.32
N PRO A 118 -26.00 12.47 9.58
CA PRO A 118 -26.43 11.43 8.65
C PRO A 118 -27.03 12.09 7.42
N LYS A 119 -26.18 12.56 6.52
CA LYS A 119 -26.55 12.72 5.10
C LYS A 119 -26.62 11.30 4.56
N SER A 120 -27.64 11.03 3.72
CA SER A 120 -27.76 9.75 3.01
C SER A 120 -26.35 9.30 2.60
N SER A 121 -25.84 8.27 3.26
CA SER A 121 -24.52 7.76 2.95
C SER A 121 -24.57 7.29 1.52
N ARG A 122 -23.94 8.03 0.62
CA ARG A 122 -23.61 7.47 -0.69
C ARG A 122 -22.76 6.25 -0.37
N LEU A 123 -23.16 5.11 -0.89
CA LEU A 123 -22.44 3.83 -0.71
C LEU A 123 -21.18 3.82 -1.58
N GLY A 124 -20.30 4.82 -1.38
CA GLY A 124 -19.02 4.91 -2.06
C GLY A 124 -19.15 4.85 -3.59
N MET A 125 -18.36 3.99 -4.21
CA MET A 125 -18.27 3.88 -5.67
C MET A 125 -19.57 3.49 -6.41
N TYR A 126 -20.57 2.98 -5.71
CA TYR A 126 -21.80 2.50 -6.37
C TYR A 126 -22.81 3.62 -6.67
N ASP A 127 -22.67 4.78 -6.03
CA ASP A 127 -23.60 5.89 -6.21
C ASP A 127 -23.33 6.73 -7.48
N ASP A 128 -22.10 6.72 -7.98
CA ASP A 128 -21.66 7.46 -9.17
C ASP A 128 -20.87 6.55 -10.14
N LEU A 129 -21.40 5.34 -10.42
CA LEU A 129 -20.76 4.40 -11.33
C LEU A 129 -20.72 4.98 -12.76
N THR A 130 -19.57 5.52 -13.11
CA THR A 130 -19.24 5.89 -14.48
C THR A 130 -18.66 4.69 -15.23
N VAL A 131 -18.66 4.74 -16.56
CA VAL A 131 -17.98 3.72 -17.39
C VAL A 131 -16.50 3.62 -17.02
N GLU A 132 -15.87 4.74 -16.66
CA GLU A 132 -14.47 4.78 -16.26
C GLU A 132 -14.24 4.09 -14.90
N SER A 133 -15.09 4.39 -13.90
CA SER A 133 -15.00 3.72 -12.58
C SER A 133 -15.31 2.22 -12.69
N ALA A 134 -16.23 1.82 -13.57
CA ALA A 134 -16.49 0.40 -13.85
C ALA A 134 -15.28 -0.29 -14.49
N ARG A 135 -14.57 0.37 -15.40
CA ARG A 135 -13.33 -0.15 -16.00
C ARG A 135 -12.21 -0.29 -14.96
N GLN A 136 -12.06 0.72 -14.10
CA GLN A 136 -11.08 0.68 -13.00
C GLN A 136 -11.38 -0.47 -12.04
N TYR A 137 -12.64 -0.65 -11.67
CA TYR A 137 -13.10 -1.78 -10.87
C TYR A 137 -12.78 -3.12 -11.54
N HIS A 138 -13.12 -3.27 -12.81
CA HIS A 138 -12.82 -4.48 -13.57
C HIS A 138 -11.31 -4.75 -13.65
N LYS A 139 -10.50 -3.73 -13.92
CA LYS A 139 -9.03 -3.85 -13.92
C LYS A 139 -8.48 -4.25 -12.56
N ALA A 140 -9.00 -3.68 -11.47
CA ALA A 140 -8.57 -4.00 -10.11
C ALA A 140 -8.96 -5.44 -9.72
N THR A 141 -10.16 -5.90 -10.09
CA THR A 141 -10.68 -7.23 -9.72
C THR A 141 -10.23 -8.35 -10.66
N SER A 142 -9.82 -8.05 -11.89
CA SER A 142 -9.34 -9.07 -12.83
C SER A 142 -8.09 -9.79 -12.33
N SER A 143 -7.24 -9.12 -11.54
CA SER A 143 -6.08 -9.74 -10.89
C SER A 143 -6.48 -10.70 -9.76
N LEU A 144 -7.67 -10.52 -9.14
CA LEU A 144 -8.14 -11.38 -8.05
C LEU A 144 -8.62 -12.74 -8.55
N SER A 145 -9.17 -12.85 -9.76
CA SER A 145 -9.60 -14.12 -10.31
C SER A 145 -8.43 -15.08 -10.58
N LEU A 146 -7.22 -14.57 -10.70
CA LEU A 146 -5.98 -15.36 -10.82
C LEU A 146 -5.40 -15.78 -9.46
N ILE A 147 -5.84 -15.15 -8.37
CA ILE A 147 -5.35 -15.43 -7.00
C ILE A 147 -6.15 -16.58 -6.36
N HIS A 148 -7.37 -16.85 -6.83
CA HIS A 148 -8.29 -17.83 -6.26
C HIS A 148 -8.41 -19.15 -7.05
N ILE A 149 -7.54 -19.37 -8.04
CA ILE A 149 -7.46 -20.64 -8.79
C ILE A 149 -6.17 -21.39 -8.32
#